data_f4a21b4e11a0baf65c511496b8d2f114
#
_entry.id   f4a21b4e11a0baf65c511496b8d2f114
#
_cell.length_a   1.000
_cell.length_b   1.000
_cell.length_c   1.000
_cell.angle_alpha   90.00
_cell.angle_beta   90.00
_cell.angle_gamma   90.00
#
_symmetry.space_group_name_H-M   'P 1'
#
loop_
_entity.id
_entity.type
_entity.pdbx_description
1 polymer ?
#
loop_
_entity_poly.entity_id
_entity_poly.type
_entity_poly.pdbx_seq_one_letter_code
_entity_poly.pdbx_strand_id
1 'polypeptide(L)'
;GFEETTVDDVAAAAGIGRRTFFRYYASKNDAVWGDFDTELEKLRRWFDACPPDTPLMDAVHAGVVEFNRLPRAEEPWHRRRMALILNTPALQAHSTHMYARWRAVIAEFVAKRTGARTEDMIPQLIAYAALGAAVAAYEQWLRDEGEELEPLLDVAMGELQRGFRGHEPGG
;
A
#
# COMPACT_ATOMS: atom_id res chain seq x y z
N GLY A 1 -7.90 -5.54 22.77
CA GLY A 1 -7.29 -4.83 21.63
C GLY A 1 -6.22 -5.67 20.93
N PHE A 2 -5.61 -5.18 19.88
CA PHE A 2 -4.65 -5.97 19.08
C PHE A 2 -3.47 -6.52 19.90
N GLU A 3 -2.93 -5.72 20.80
CA GLU A 3 -1.80 -6.11 21.67
C GLU A 3 -2.14 -7.32 22.57
N GLU A 4 -3.37 -7.36 23.08
CA GLU A 4 -3.86 -8.37 24.03
C GLU A 4 -4.33 -9.65 23.30
N THR A 5 -4.65 -9.57 22.01
CA THR A 5 -5.13 -10.70 21.21
C THR A 5 -3.94 -11.63 20.90
N THR A 6 -4.07 -12.91 21.25
CA THR A 6 -3.05 -13.93 20.98
C THR A 6 -3.27 -14.61 19.63
N VAL A 7 -2.24 -15.33 19.14
CA VAL A 7 -2.39 -16.19 17.95
C VAL A 7 -3.45 -17.27 18.18
N ASP A 8 -3.57 -17.78 19.41
CA ASP A 8 -4.57 -18.79 19.74
C ASP A 8 -6.00 -18.25 19.66
N ASP A 9 -6.21 -17.00 20.09
CA ASP A 9 -7.50 -16.31 19.93
C ASP A 9 -7.88 -16.13 18.46
N VAL A 10 -6.92 -15.70 17.63
CA VAL A 10 -7.12 -15.51 16.18
C VAL A 10 -7.42 -16.84 15.49
N ALA A 11 -6.64 -17.88 15.80
CA ALA A 11 -6.83 -19.22 15.23
C ALA A 11 -8.20 -19.81 15.64
N ALA A 12 -8.57 -19.69 16.92
CA ALA A 12 -9.86 -20.13 17.43
C ALA A 12 -11.03 -19.41 16.75
N ALA A 13 -10.94 -18.08 16.60
CA ALA A 13 -11.96 -17.28 15.91
C ALA A 13 -12.12 -17.66 14.43
N ALA A 14 -11.02 -18.08 13.79
CA ALA A 14 -11.01 -18.56 12.41
C ALA A 14 -11.40 -20.05 12.27
N GLY A 15 -11.64 -20.76 13.37
CA GLY A 15 -11.95 -22.19 13.37
C GLY A 15 -10.78 -23.08 12.93
N ILE A 16 -9.53 -22.64 13.11
CA ILE A 16 -8.31 -23.37 12.74
C ILE A 16 -7.44 -23.62 13.96
N GLY A 17 -6.56 -24.63 13.87
CA GLY A 17 -5.58 -24.88 14.92
C GLY A 17 -4.35 -23.94 14.77
N ARG A 18 -3.65 -23.70 15.91
CA ARG A 18 -2.40 -22.91 15.96
C ARG A 18 -1.37 -23.35 14.92
N ARG A 19 -1.19 -24.66 14.70
CA ARG A 19 -0.27 -25.20 13.68
C ARG A 19 -0.71 -24.80 12.27
N THR A 20 -2.01 -24.78 12.00
CA THR A 20 -2.58 -24.36 10.72
C THR A 20 -2.37 -22.87 10.51
N PHE A 21 -2.54 -22.05 11.55
CA PHE A 21 -2.23 -20.63 11.50
C PHE A 21 -0.78 -20.37 11.06
N PHE A 22 0.20 -20.99 11.74
CA PHE A 22 1.63 -20.81 11.44
C PHE A 22 2.07 -21.40 10.09
N ARG A 23 1.25 -22.20 9.44
CA ARG A 23 1.48 -22.62 8.04
C ARG A 23 1.27 -21.47 7.05
N TYR A 24 0.39 -20.50 7.38
CA TYR A 24 0.04 -19.39 6.50
C TYR A 24 0.70 -18.08 6.91
N TYR A 25 0.90 -17.84 8.20
CA TYR A 25 1.39 -16.58 8.73
C TYR A 25 2.50 -16.84 9.75
N ALA A 26 3.61 -16.09 9.62
CA ALA A 26 4.73 -16.20 10.56
C ALA A 26 4.40 -15.59 11.94
N SER A 27 3.48 -14.62 11.99
CA SER A 27 3.05 -13.93 13.21
C SER A 27 1.62 -13.39 13.08
N LYS A 28 1.04 -12.92 14.19
CA LYS A 28 -0.24 -12.19 14.14
C LYS A 28 -0.14 -10.88 13.35
N ASN A 29 1.03 -10.25 13.30
CA ASN A 29 1.28 -9.05 12.52
C ASN A 29 1.17 -9.36 11.02
N ASP A 30 1.77 -10.48 10.57
CA ASP A 30 1.66 -10.93 9.17
C ASP A 30 0.22 -11.23 8.78
N ALA A 31 -0.56 -11.82 9.70
CA ALA A 31 -1.97 -12.12 9.46
C ALA A 31 -2.82 -10.86 9.18
N VAL A 32 -2.49 -9.72 9.79
CA VAL A 32 -3.17 -8.44 9.52
C VAL A 32 -2.90 -7.97 8.08
N TRP A 33 -1.69 -8.21 7.55
CA TRP A 33 -1.33 -7.88 6.17
C TRP A 33 -1.91 -8.86 5.14
N GLY A 34 -2.29 -10.06 5.57
CA GLY A 34 -2.83 -11.10 4.69
C GLY A 34 -1.80 -11.63 3.70
N ASP A 35 -2.25 -12.07 2.53
CA ASP A 35 -1.38 -12.59 1.46
C ASP A 35 -0.78 -11.43 0.64
N PHE A 36 0.08 -10.65 1.30
CA PHE A 36 0.72 -9.48 0.71
C PHE A 36 1.66 -9.84 -0.46
N ASP A 37 2.25 -11.03 -0.43
CA ASP A 37 3.12 -11.51 -1.52
C ASP A 37 2.36 -11.66 -2.83
N THR A 38 1.17 -12.26 -2.78
CA THR A 38 0.29 -12.36 -3.95
C THR A 38 -0.12 -10.99 -4.48
N GLU A 39 -0.43 -10.03 -3.60
CA GLU A 39 -0.79 -8.68 -4.02
C GLU A 39 0.39 -7.93 -4.68
N LEU A 40 1.60 -8.06 -4.14
CA LEU A 40 2.80 -7.49 -4.77
C LEU A 40 3.09 -8.12 -6.14
N GLU A 41 2.87 -9.43 -6.28
CA GLU A 41 3.05 -10.12 -7.56
C GLU A 41 2.01 -9.68 -8.61
N LYS A 42 0.78 -9.40 -8.18
CA LYS A 42 -0.24 -8.79 -9.06
C LYS A 42 0.20 -7.40 -9.54
N LEU A 43 0.75 -6.58 -8.65
CA LEU A 43 1.26 -5.26 -8.98
C LEU A 43 2.42 -5.33 -9.98
N ARG A 44 3.38 -6.26 -9.79
CA ARG A 44 4.47 -6.50 -10.77
C ARG A 44 3.93 -6.83 -12.15
N ARG A 45 3.01 -7.80 -12.22
CA ARG A 45 2.38 -8.18 -13.50
C ARG A 45 1.63 -7.04 -14.14
N TRP A 46 0.96 -6.21 -13.35
CA TRP A 46 0.29 -5.03 -13.85
C TRP A 46 1.28 -4.04 -14.50
N PHE A 47 2.40 -3.76 -13.82
CA PHE A 47 3.45 -2.91 -14.37
C PHE A 47 4.11 -3.51 -15.61
N ASP A 48 4.33 -4.82 -15.64
CA ASP A 48 4.89 -5.50 -16.82
C ASP A 48 3.96 -5.46 -18.04
N ALA A 49 2.66 -5.41 -17.82
CA ALA A 49 1.65 -5.26 -18.86
C ALA A 49 1.40 -3.80 -19.28
N CYS A 50 1.95 -2.83 -18.55
CA CYS A 50 1.75 -1.41 -18.84
C CYS A 50 2.40 -1.04 -20.19
N PRO A 51 1.69 -0.36 -21.11
CA PRO A 51 2.24 0.03 -22.40
C PRO A 51 3.51 0.87 -22.26
N PRO A 52 4.53 0.65 -23.11
CA PRO A 52 5.82 1.34 -22.99
C PRO A 52 5.74 2.85 -23.28
N ASP A 53 4.72 3.29 -23.99
CA ASP A 53 4.44 4.69 -24.34
C ASP A 53 3.66 5.45 -23.25
N THR A 54 3.14 4.75 -22.24
CA THR A 54 2.49 5.40 -21.09
C THR A 54 3.52 6.26 -20.36
N PRO A 55 3.26 7.55 -20.09
CA PRO A 55 4.16 8.38 -19.29
C PRO A 55 4.48 7.75 -17.93
N LEU A 56 5.74 7.87 -17.49
CA LEU A 56 6.21 7.16 -16.29
C LEU A 56 5.32 7.39 -15.07
N MET A 57 5.04 8.66 -14.77
CA MET A 57 4.26 9.00 -13.57
C MET A 57 2.77 8.66 -13.71
N ASP A 58 2.23 8.64 -14.93
CA ASP A 58 0.86 8.15 -15.18
C ASP A 58 0.76 6.65 -14.91
N ALA A 59 1.78 5.89 -15.31
CA ALA A 59 1.86 4.47 -15.02
C ALA A 59 2.00 4.19 -13.51
N VAL A 60 2.86 4.95 -12.80
CA VAL A 60 3.01 4.83 -11.33
C VAL A 60 1.69 5.16 -10.63
N HIS A 61 1.04 6.27 -11.01
CA HIS A 61 -0.27 6.68 -10.48
C HIS A 61 -1.31 5.56 -10.66
N ALA A 62 -1.50 5.11 -11.88
CA ALA A 62 -2.48 4.07 -12.19
C ALA A 62 -2.17 2.75 -11.45
N GLY A 63 -0.91 2.36 -11.32
CA GLY A 63 -0.49 1.19 -10.57
C GLY A 63 -0.79 1.29 -9.06
N VAL A 64 -0.60 2.47 -8.47
CA VAL A 64 -0.96 2.72 -7.06
C VAL A 64 -2.47 2.61 -6.86
N VAL A 65 -3.27 3.22 -7.73
CA VAL A 65 -4.73 3.14 -7.66
C VAL A 65 -5.20 1.69 -7.84
N GLU A 66 -4.68 0.98 -8.84
CA GLU A 66 -5.04 -0.43 -9.10
C GLU A 66 -4.70 -1.35 -7.92
N PHE A 67 -3.52 -1.20 -7.32
CA PHE A 67 -3.11 -2.00 -6.15
C PHE A 67 -4.08 -1.84 -4.97
N ASN A 68 -4.65 -0.65 -4.80
CA ASN A 68 -5.55 -0.31 -3.70
C ASN A 68 -7.03 -0.45 -4.06
N ARG A 69 -7.35 -0.93 -5.28
CA ARG A 69 -8.73 -1.12 -5.69
C ARG A 69 -9.39 -2.25 -4.92
N LEU A 70 -10.54 -1.96 -4.31
CA LEU A 70 -11.28 -2.87 -3.47
C LEU A 70 -12.72 -3.04 -3.96
N PRO A 71 -13.27 -4.27 -3.89
CA PRO A 71 -14.72 -4.45 -3.96
C PRO A 71 -15.40 -3.68 -2.82
N ARG A 72 -16.49 -2.97 -3.11
CA ARG A 72 -17.24 -2.20 -2.09
C ARG A 72 -17.64 -3.06 -0.86
N ALA A 73 -17.92 -4.34 -1.06
CA ALA A 73 -18.28 -5.25 0.02
C ALA A 73 -17.13 -5.48 1.02
N GLU A 74 -15.89 -5.31 0.60
CA GLU A 74 -14.69 -5.51 1.44
C GLU A 74 -14.24 -4.22 2.15
N GLU A 75 -14.75 -3.07 1.74
CA GLU A 75 -14.35 -1.76 2.26
C GLU A 75 -14.43 -1.66 3.80
N PRO A 76 -15.53 -2.09 4.50
CA PRO A 76 -15.59 -1.98 5.94
C PRO A 76 -14.51 -2.80 6.67
N TRP A 77 -14.15 -3.96 6.14
CA TRP A 77 -13.07 -4.79 6.66
C TRP A 77 -11.71 -4.18 6.40
N HIS A 78 -11.51 -3.66 5.21
CA HIS A 78 -10.27 -2.98 4.84
C HIS A 78 -10.04 -1.73 5.68
N ARG A 79 -11.08 -0.93 5.92
CA ARG A 79 -11.03 0.25 6.79
C ARG A 79 -10.58 -0.12 8.20
N ARG A 80 -11.17 -1.15 8.79
CA ARG A 80 -10.77 -1.66 10.11
C ARG A 80 -9.32 -2.15 10.12
N ARG A 81 -8.92 -2.89 9.10
CA ARG A 81 -7.55 -3.39 8.96
C ARG A 81 -6.54 -2.25 8.86
N MET A 82 -6.80 -1.27 8.02
CA MET A 82 -5.91 -0.12 7.85
C MET A 82 -5.86 0.78 9.08
N ALA A 83 -6.97 0.93 9.79
CA ALA A 83 -6.98 1.61 11.07
C ALA A 83 -6.08 0.92 12.11
N LEU A 84 -6.05 -0.41 12.15
CA LEU A 84 -5.11 -1.16 12.98
C LEU A 84 -3.66 -0.93 12.55
N ILE A 85 -3.35 -1.06 11.25
CA ILE A 85 -1.98 -0.92 10.72
C ILE A 85 -1.42 0.47 11.01
N LEU A 86 -2.21 1.51 10.80
CA LEU A 86 -1.75 2.90 10.92
C LEU A 86 -1.75 3.43 12.37
N ASN A 87 -2.52 2.83 13.28
CA ASN A 87 -2.68 3.35 14.65
C ASN A 87 -2.12 2.43 15.75
N THR A 88 -1.62 1.23 15.42
CA THR A 88 -1.06 0.29 16.41
C THR A 88 0.47 0.32 16.33
N PRO A 89 1.21 0.73 17.39
CA PRO A 89 2.67 0.86 17.35
C PRO A 89 3.41 -0.39 16.89
N ALA A 90 3.02 -1.58 17.37
CA ALA A 90 3.61 -2.84 16.94
C ALA A 90 3.43 -3.13 15.45
N LEU A 91 2.27 -2.76 14.89
CA LEU A 91 2.00 -2.90 13.45
C LEU A 91 2.70 -1.83 12.63
N GLN A 92 2.87 -0.61 13.13
CA GLN A 92 3.66 0.43 12.45
C GLN A 92 5.12 0.00 12.28
N ALA A 93 5.73 -0.60 13.30
CA ALA A 93 7.08 -1.15 13.18
C ALA A 93 7.15 -2.27 12.11
N HIS A 94 6.18 -3.17 12.08
CA HIS A 94 6.07 -4.23 11.08
C HIS A 94 5.83 -3.66 9.67
N SER A 95 5.02 -2.60 9.55
CA SER A 95 4.71 -1.93 8.30
C SER A 95 5.94 -1.40 7.57
N THR A 96 6.98 -1.00 8.28
CA THR A 96 8.25 -0.55 7.68
C THR A 96 8.81 -1.59 6.71
N HIS A 97 8.77 -2.87 7.08
CA HIS A 97 9.19 -3.97 6.19
C HIS A 97 8.24 -4.15 5.01
N MET A 98 6.94 -4.13 5.24
CA MET A 98 5.93 -4.30 4.18
C MET A 98 5.97 -3.13 3.18
N TYR A 99 6.09 -1.90 3.67
CA TYR A 99 6.24 -0.72 2.82
C TYR A 99 7.54 -0.74 2.00
N ALA A 100 8.64 -1.25 2.55
CA ALA A 100 9.89 -1.41 1.80
C ALA A 100 9.71 -2.38 0.62
N ARG A 101 8.99 -3.48 0.82
CA ARG A 101 8.68 -4.46 -0.24
C ARG A 101 7.78 -3.87 -1.33
N TRP A 102 6.77 -3.09 -0.93
CA TRP A 102 5.90 -2.40 -1.87
C TRP A 102 6.67 -1.35 -2.71
N ARG A 103 7.49 -0.53 -2.04
CA ARG A 103 8.36 0.43 -2.74
C ARG A 103 9.32 -0.25 -3.72
N ALA A 104 9.85 -1.42 -3.37
CA ALA A 104 10.75 -2.16 -4.26
C ALA A 104 10.10 -2.46 -5.61
N VAL A 105 8.82 -2.85 -5.63
CA VAL A 105 8.08 -3.10 -6.88
C VAL A 105 8.00 -1.85 -7.76
N ILE A 106 7.70 -0.69 -7.17
CA ILE A 106 7.65 0.57 -7.91
C ILE A 106 9.04 0.99 -8.38
N ALA A 107 10.06 0.88 -7.52
CA ALA A 107 11.43 1.23 -7.88
C ALA A 107 11.99 0.33 -9.01
N GLU A 108 11.67 -0.97 -8.99
CA GLU A 108 11.99 -1.92 -10.07
C GLU A 108 11.37 -1.48 -11.40
N PHE A 109 10.09 -1.13 -11.39
CA PHE A 109 9.40 -0.62 -12.58
C PHE A 109 10.02 0.67 -13.11
N VAL A 110 10.25 1.65 -12.23
CA VAL A 110 10.87 2.94 -12.60
C VAL A 110 12.27 2.73 -13.17
N ALA A 111 13.09 1.90 -12.52
CA ALA A 111 14.44 1.57 -12.98
C ALA A 111 14.43 0.96 -14.39
N LYS A 112 13.55 -0.02 -14.63
CA LYS A 112 13.36 -0.65 -15.95
C LYS A 112 12.97 0.38 -17.03
N ARG A 113 12.08 1.32 -16.70
CA ARG A 113 11.59 2.35 -17.64
C ARG A 113 12.61 3.45 -17.93
N THR A 114 13.50 3.74 -16.99
CA THR A 114 14.51 4.83 -17.11
C THR A 114 15.90 4.34 -17.50
N GLY A 115 16.13 3.03 -17.50
CA GLY A 115 17.47 2.45 -17.69
C GLY A 115 18.40 2.65 -16.48
N ALA A 116 17.85 3.02 -15.31
CA ALA A 116 18.57 3.17 -14.06
C ALA A 116 18.66 1.84 -13.29
N ARG A 117 19.42 1.83 -12.19
CA ARG A 117 19.42 0.73 -11.23
C ARG A 117 18.31 0.95 -10.19
N THR A 118 17.77 -0.12 -9.64
CA THR A 118 16.69 -0.04 -8.66
C THR A 118 17.09 0.76 -7.41
N GLU A 119 18.35 0.67 -7.00
CA GLU A 119 18.90 1.37 -5.84
C GLU A 119 19.29 2.83 -6.10
N ASP A 120 19.27 3.30 -7.36
CA ASP A 120 19.57 4.68 -7.69
C ASP A 120 18.53 5.64 -7.07
N MET A 121 18.96 6.87 -6.83
CA MET A 121 18.15 7.87 -6.11
C MET A 121 16.78 8.12 -6.75
N ILE A 122 16.68 8.23 -8.06
CA ILE A 122 15.41 8.59 -8.72
C ILE A 122 14.35 7.47 -8.61
N PRO A 123 14.63 6.19 -8.92
CA PRO A 123 13.70 5.11 -8.65
C PRO A 123 13.23 5.05 -7.19
N GLN A 124 14.16 5.20 -6.24
CA GLN A 124 13.84 5.20 -4.82
C GLN A 124 13.00 6.41 -4.41
N LEU A 125 13.33 7.62 -4.90
CA LEU A 125 12.58 8.85 -4.63
C LEU A 125 11.13 8.73 -5.09
N ILE A 126 10.90 8.26 -6.31
CA ILE A 126 9.54 8.07 -6.85
C ILE A 126 8.77 7.04 -6.01
N ALA A 127 9.39 5.94 -5.62
CA ALA A 127 8.75 4.92 -4.80
C ALA A 127 8.39 5.43 -3.39
N TYR A 128 9.27 6.21 -2.74
CA TYR A 128 8.98 6.85 -1.45
C TYR A 128 7.88 7.90 -1.56
N ALA A 129 7.91 8.72 -2.61
CA ALA A 129 6.89 9.75 -2.84
C ALA A 129 5.51 9.13 -3.09
N ALA A 130 5.44 8.06 -3.88
CA ALA A 130 4.21 7.31 -4.13
C ALA A 130 3.65 6.67 -2.84
N LEU A 131 4.53 6.10 -1.99
CA LEU A 131 4.12 5.57 -0.69
C LEU A 131 3.57 6.70 0.21
N GLY A 132 4.25 7.83 0.28
CA GLY A 132 3.79 8.98 1.07
C GLY A 132 2.42 9.48 0.63
N ALA A 133 2.18 9.58 -0.68
CA ALA A 133 0.88 9.95 -1.24
C ALA A 133 -0.21 8.93 -0.87
N ALA A 134 0.09 7.63 -0.99
CA ALA A 134 -0.86 6.58 -0.62
C ALA A 134 -1.19 6.59 0.87
N VAL A 135 -0.19 6.73 1.75
CA VAL A 135 -0.40 6.81 3.20
C VAL A 135 -1.25 8.02 3.57
N ALA A 136 -0.98 9.19 3.00
CA ALA A 136 -1.78 10.40 3.23
C ALA A 136 -3.26 10.23 2.81
N ALA A 137 -3.51 9.57 1.67
CA ALA A 137 -4.85 9.24 1.22
C ALA A 137 -5.57 8.29 2.20
N TYR A 138 -4.88 7.25 2.70
CA TYR A 138 -5.42 6.34 3.70
C TYR A 138 -5.73 7.05 5.03
N GLU A 139 -4.84 7.90 5.51
CA GLU A 139 -5.07 8.67 6.73
C GLU A 139 -6.29 9.59 6.61
N GLN A 140 -6.46 10.26 5.46
CA GLN A 140 -7.66 11.07 5.19
C GLN A 140 -8.92 10.20 5.16
N TRP A 141 -8.88 9.10 4.43
CA TRP A 141 -9.99 8.16 4.31
C TRP A 141 -10.43 7.60 5.67
N LEU A 142 -9.48 7.33 6.57
CA LEU A 142 -9.80 6.84 7.91
C LEU A 142 -10.41 7.90 8.83
N ARG A 143 -10.13 9.19 8.58
CA ARG A 143 -10.70 10.31 9.36
C ARG A 143 -12.13 10.64 8.95
N ASP A 144 -12.51 10.39 7.70
CA ASP A 144 -13.81 10.74 7.15
C ASP A 144 -14.51 9.51 6.58
N GLU A 145 -15.61 9.09 7.24
CA GLU A 145 -16.38 7.93 6.82
C GLU A 145 -17.16 8.15 5.51
N GLY A 146 -17.36 9.39 5.10
CA GLY A 146 -18.05 9.75 3.86
C GLY A 146 -17.16 9.73 2.62
N GLU A 147 -15.84 9.66 2.80
CA GLU A 147 -14.88 9.64 1.69
C GLU A 147 -14.68 8.25 1.10
N GLU A 148 -14.44 8.20 -0.21
CA GLU A 148 -14.03 6.99 -0.92
C GLU A 148 -12.51 6.99 -1.12
N LEU A 149 -11.85 5.83 -0.99
CA LEU A 149 -10.40 5.72 -1.04
C LEU A 149 -9.83 6.02 -2.43
N GLU A 150 -10.46 5.49 -3.49
CA GLU A 150 -9.95 5.63 -4.86
C GLU A 150 -9.84 7.11 -5.29
N PRO A 151 -10.86 7.97 -5.11
CA PRO A 151 -10.72 9.41 -5.40
C PRO A 151 -9.63 10.11 -4.59
N LEU A 152 -9.42 9.73 -3.33
CA LEU A 152 -8.36 10.30 -2.49
C LEU A 152 -6.97 9.91 -3.00
N LEU A 153 -6.79 8.65 -3.44
CA LEU A 153 -5.56 8.20 -4.08
C LEU A 153 -5.29 8.96 -5.39
N ASP A 154 -6.33 9.14 -6.22
CA ASP A 154 -6.22 9.92 -7.46
C ASP A 154 -5.80 11.35 -7.19
N VAL A 155 -6.38 12.01 -6.20
CA VAL A 155 -5.99 13.36 -5.79
C VAL A 155 -4.54 13.39 -5.30
N ALA A 156 -4.16 12.50 -4.39
CA ALA A 156 -2.81 12.49 -3.81
C ALA A 156 -1.72 12.23 -4.86
N MET A 157 -1.94 11.25 -5.74
CA MET A 157 -1.01 10.95 -6.83
C MET A 157 -0.99 12.06 -7.89
N GLY A 158 -2.13 12.66 -8.19
CA GLY A 158 -2.23 13.81 -9.10
C GLY A 158 -1.48 15.04 -8.59
N GLU A 159 -1.54 15.35 -7.29
CA GLU A 159 -0.75 16.43 -6.68
C GLU A 159 0.75 16.14 -6.77
N LEU A 160 1.16 14.89 -6.52
CA LEU A 160 2.54 14.48 -6.68
C LEU A 160 3.04 14.70 -8.12
N GLN A 161 2.24 14.34 -9.13
CA GLN A 161 2.58 14.58 -10.56
C GLN A 161 2.71 16.08 -10.90
N ARG A 162 1.86 16.92 -10.32
CA ARG A 162 1.88 18.38 -10.54
C ARG A 162 2.97 19.10 -9.75
N GLY A 163 3.64 18.42 -8.80
CA GLY A 163 4.65 19.03 -7.94
C GLY A 163 4.06 20.09 -7.01
N PHE A 164 2.80 19.94 -6.57
CA PHE A 164 2.07 20.83 -5.64
C PHE A 164 1.92 22.29 -6.08
N ARG A 165 2.09 22.58 -7.38
CA ARG A 165 2.06 23.97 -7.92
C ARG A 165 0.78 24.74 -7.65
N GLY A 166 -0.34 24.04 -7.42
CA GLY A 166 -1.63 24.67 -7.09
C GLY A 166 -1.76 25.17 -5.64
N HIS A 167 -0.79 24.87 -4.78
CA HIS A 167 -0.80 25.23 -3.36
C HIS A 167 0.22 26.31 -2.99
N GLU A 168 0.87 26.92 -3.99
CA GLU A 168 1.74 28.06 -3.73
C GLU A 168 0.91 29.24 -3.21
N PRO A 169 1.30 29.91 -2.10
CA PRO A 169 0.62 31.12 -1.67
C PRO A 169 0.67 32.13 -2.79
N GLY A 170 -0.50 32.64 -3.21
CA GLY A 170 -0.63 33.60 -4.30
C GLY A 170 0.35 34.74 -4.15
N GLY A 171 1.15 34.97 -5.18
CA GLY A 171 2.05 36.12 -5.27
C GLY A 171 1.28 37.45 -5.40
#